data_86d8838e440310a4c03d22f62a221097
#
_entry.id   86d8838e440310a4c03d22f62a221097
#
_cell.length_a   1.000
_cell.length_b   1.000
_cell.length_c   1.000
_cell.angle_alpha   90.00
_cell.angle_beta   90.00
_cell.angle_gamma   90.00
#
_symmetry.space_group_name_H-M   'P 1'
#
loop_
_entity.id
_entity.type
_entity.pdbx_description
1 polymer ?
#
loop_
_entity_poly.entity_id
_entity_poly.type
_entity_poly.pdbx_seq_one_letter_code
_entity_poly.pdbx_strand_id
1 'polypeptide(L)'
;MVSTRTRAERLVLVDREAAELPLTSQCEWLSLNRTSLYHTPVAPSPEEVALKHRIDELYTAFPFYGSRKLAALLGVNRKAVQRHMQEMGIAAICPGPNLSRRNIAHRVFPYLLRGLEVTHPNHVWGIDITYIRLRHGWLYLVAILDWYSRYVISWALDQTLAIDFVLEAVGQALAVARPTICNSDQGSHFTSPQYTQLLTQAEVLVSMDGKNRALDNVFTERLWRSVKYENVYLNDYATPREARLGLAGYFDFYNHQRPHQSLAYRPPASVYFSREAV
;
A
#
# COMPACT_ATOMS: atom_id res chain seq x y z
N MET A 1 13.34 15.52 -29.07
CA MET A 1 14.32 15.56 -27.95
C MET A 1 14.30 16.83 -27.08
N VAL A 2 13.53 17.85 -27.39
CA VAL A 2 13.45 19.11 -26.59
C VAL A 2 12.47 18.95 -25.41
N SER A 3 11.49 18.03 -25.48
CA SER A 3 10.40 17.91 -24.49
C SER A 3 10.80 17.28 -23.14
N THR A 4 12.00 16.71 -23.00
CA THR A 4 12.49 16.08 -21.76
C THR A 4 13.32 17.00 -20.87
N ARG A 5 13.70 18.19 -21.35
CA ARG A 5 14.55 19.14 -20.61
C ARG A 5 13.72 20.14 -19.80
N THR A 6 14.19 20.47 -18.62
CA THR A 6 13.60 21.50 -17.78
C THR A 6 13.68 22.86 -18.43
N ARG A 7 12.84 23.83 -17.98
CA ARG A 7 12.91 25.21 -18.49
C ARG A 7 14.28 25.86 -18.30
N ALA A 8 14.94 25.59 -17.17
CA ALA A 8 16.26 26.10 -16.84
C ALA A 8 17.32 25.60 -17.84
N GLU A 9 17.34 24.29 -18.11
CA GLU A 9 18.24 23.68 -19.10
C GLU A 9 18.02 24.20 -20.51
N ARG A 10 16.77 24.51 -20.89
CA ARG A 10 16.46 25.10 -22.19
C ARG A 10 16.92 26.55 -22.30
N LEU A 11 16.88 27.32 -21.20
CA LEU A 11 17.39 28.72 -21.20
C LEU A 11 18.91 28.78 -21.41
N VAL A 12 19.66 27.82 -20.90
CA VAL A 12 21.12 27.74 -21.11
C VAL A 12 21.51 27.47 -22.56
N LEU A 13 20.61 26.85 -23.33
CA LEU A 13 20.84 26.56 -24.76
C LEU A 13 20.64 27.76 -25.68
N VAL A 14 20.15 28.89 -25.18
CA VAL A 14 19.94 30.09 -25.97
C VAL A 14 21.27 30.80 -26.16
N ASP A 15 21.72 30.89 -27.41
CA ASP A 15 22.90 31.69 -27.81
C ASP A 15 22.47 33.07 -28.25
N ARG A 16 22.87 34.09 -27.47
CA ARG A 16 22.53 35.48 -27.74
C ARG A 16 23.40 36.13 -28.82
N GLU A 17 24.55 35.51 -29.12
CA GLU A 17 25.54 36.06 -30.07
C GLU A 17 25.47 35.36 -31.43
N ALA A 18 24.62 34.38 -31.61
CA ALA A 18 24.42 33.66 -32.85
C ALA A 18 23.87 34.60 -33.96
N ALA A 19 24.74 35.04 -34.88
CA ALA A 19 24.37 35.98 -35.96
C ALA A 19 23.38 35.37 -36.97
N GLU A 20 23.42 34.07 -37.19
CA GLU A 20 22.61 33.37 -38.19
C GLU A 20 21.23 32.90 -37.66
N LEU A 21 21.01 32.91 -36.34
CA LEU A 21 19.81 32.35 -35.73
C LEU A 21 19.14 33.35 -34.77
N PRO A 22 18.09 34.06 -35.22
CA PRO A 22 17.39 35.05 -34.40
C PRO A 22 16.87 34.46 -33.08
N LEU A 23 16.93 35.24 -31.98
CA LEU A 23 16.44 34.82 -30.66
C LEU A 23 14.95 34.39 -30.65
N THR A 24 14.15 34.94 -31.58
CA THR A 24 12.76 34.54 -31.76
C THR A 24 12.65 33.07 -32.17
N SER A 25 13.41 32.67 -33.19
CA SER A 25 13.41 31.28 -33.70
C SER A 25 14.00 30.33 -32.67
N GLN A 26 15.05 30.72 -31.94
CA GLN A 26 15.59 29.93 -30.85
C GLN A 26 14.53 29.68 -29.74
N CYS A 27 13.80 30.73 -29.36
CA CYS A 27 12.74 30.62 -28.36
C CYS A 27 11.61 29.70 -28.80
N GLU A 28 11.19 29.79 -30.09
CA GLU A 28 10.15 28.89 -30.63
C GLU A 28 10.60 27.45 -30.62
N TRP A 29 11.80 27.14 -31.08
CA TRP A 29 12.32 25.76 -31.11
C TRP A 29 12.54 25.18 -29.72
N LEU A 30 12.93 26.02 -28.75
CA LEU A 30 13.12 25.61 -27.36
C LEU A 30 11.82 25.69 -26.53
N SER A 31 10.69 26.10 -27.14
CA SER A 31 9.42 26.32 -26.44
C SER A 31 9.57 27.23 -25.22
N LEU A 32 10.29 28.33 -25.39
CA LEU A 32 10.55 29.35 -24.38
C LEU A 32 9.78 30.64 -24.71
N ASN A 33 9.28 31.32 -23.68
CA ASN A 33 8.77 32.66 -23.86
C ASN A 33 9.96 33.65 -23.94
N ARG A 34 10.01 34.49 -24.99
CA ARG A 34 11.07 35.48 -25.20
C ARG A 34 11.29 36.41 -23.99
N THR A 35 10.24 36.81 -23.29
CA THR A 35 10.35 37.62 -22.08
C THR A 35 11.14 36.92 -20.96
N SER A 36 11.19 35.60 -20.95
CA SER A 36 11.97 34.84 -20.00
C SER A 36 13.48 35.04 -20.11
N LEU A 37 13.97 35.41 -21.28
CA LEU A 37 15.40 35.69 -21.55
C LEU A 37 15.89 36.96 -20.87
N TYR A 38 14.99 37.87 -20.59
CA TYR A 38 15.29 39.18 -19.99
C TYR A 38 14.90 39.27 -18.52
N HIS A 39 14.34 38.14 -17.97
CA HIS A 39 13.97 38.09 -16.57
C HIS A 39 15.21 37.96 -15.68
N THR A 40 15.56 39.02 -14.98
CA THR A 40 16.57 38.99 -13.93
C THR A 40 15.89 38.72 -12.61
N PRO A 41 16.28 37.62 -11.87
CA PRO A 41 15.74 37.38 -10.55
C PRO A 41 16.01 38.57 -9.63
N VAL A 42 14.96 39.09 -9.02
CA VAL A 42 15.10 40.18 -8.02
C VAL A 42 15.51 39.53 -6.71
N ALA A 43 16.54 40.09 -6.04
CA ALA A 43 16.93 39.62 -4.71
C ALA A 43 15.77 39.77 -3.73
N PRO A 44 15.60 38.82 -2.79
CA PRO A 44 14.54 38.88 -1.77
C PRO A 44 14.66 40.19 -0.95
N SER A 45 13.54 40.86 -0.69
CA SER A 45 13.54 42.04 0.16
C SER A 45 13.89 41.66 1.61
N PRO A 46 14.44 42.61 2.41
CA PRO A 46 14.72 42.37 3.83
C PRO A 46 13.48 41.88 4.61
N GLU A 47 12.29 42.37 4.24
CA GLU A 47 11.02 41.94 4.82
C GLU A 47 10.68 40.50 4.48
N GLU A 48 10.95 40.07 3.26
CA GLU A 48 10.76 38.74 2.78
C GLU A 48 11.70 37.76 3.48
N VAL A 49 12.96 38.13 3.68
CA VAL A 49 13.96 37.37 4.45
C VAL A 49 13.52 37.23 5.90
N ALA A 50 13.10 38.33 6.55
CA ALA A 50 12.61 38.32 7.92
C ALA A 50 11.36 37.41 8.08
N LEU A 51 10.46 37.43 7.10
CA LEU A 51 9.29 36.55 7.11
C LEU A 51 9.69 35.07 6.97
N LYS A 52 10.64 34.73 6.11
CA LYS A 52 11.18 33.38 5.96
C LYS A 52 11.81 32.88 7.27
N HIS A 53 12.59 33.71 7.95
CA HIS A 53 13.14 33.38 9.27
C HIS A 53 12.06 33.07 10.31
N ARG A 54 11.02 33.88 10.39
CA ARG A 54 9.90 33.63 11.31
C ARG A 54 9.11 32.36 10.96
N ILE A 55 8.97 32.05 9.67
CA ILE A 55 8.38 30.78 9.24
C ILE A 55 9.23 29.60 9.68
N ASP A 56 10.55 29.70 9.55
CA ASP A 56 11.51 28.66 9.93
C ASP A 56 11.52 28.42 11.44
N GLU A 57 11.56 29.47 12.26
CA GLU A 57 11.47 29.39 13.72
C GLU A 57 10.20 28.67 14.16
N LEU A 58 9.04 29.04 13.59
CA LEU A 58 7.77 28.41 13.93
C LEU A 58 7.68 26.98 13.43
N TYR A 59 8.27 26.68 12.27
CA TYR A 59 8.34 25.32 11.76
C TYR A 59 9.26 24.43 12.59
N THR A 60 10.38 24.94 13.02
CA THR A 60 11.32 24.22 13.91
C THR A 60 10.67 23.89 15.25
N ALA A 61 9.94 24.84 15.83
CA ALA A 61 9.22 24.63 17.09
C ALA A 61 7.98 23.72 16.93
N PHE A 62 7.27 23.82 15.81
CA PHE A 62 5.99 23.15 15.55
C PHE A 62 5.94 22.59 14.13
N PRO A 63 6.70 21.54 13.80
CA PRO A 63 6.83 21.04 12.42
C PRO A 63 5.54 20.50 11.80
N PHE A 64 4.48 20.31 12.59
CA PHE A 64 3.14 19.92 12.18
C PHE A 64 2.24 21.11 11.80
N TYR A 65 2.74 22.37 11.85
CA TYR A 65 1.98 23.54 11.40
C TYR A 65 2.05 23.70 9.88
N GLY A 66 0.89 23.59 9.24
CA GLY A 66 0.77 23.89 7.82
C GLY A 66 0.55 25.39 7.53
N SER A 67 0.60 25.76 6.27
CA SER A 67 0.51 27.15 5.79
C SER A 67 -0.70 27.94 6.33
N ARG A 68 -1.82 27.28 6.69
CA ARG A 68 -2.99 27.95 7.28
C ARG A 68 -2.71 28.44 8.72
N LYS A 69 -2.11 27.60 9.55
CA LYS A 69 -1.78 27.95 10.94
C LYS A 69 -0.65 29.00 10.98
N LEU A 70 0.40 28.80 10.16
CA LEU A 70 1.49 29.76 10.07
C LEU A 70 1.01 31.13 9.59
N ALA A 71 0.13 31.20 8.58
CA ALA A 71 -0.44 32.44 8.12
C ALA A 71 -1.25 33.18 9.19
N ALA A 72 -2.05 32.45 9.96
CA ALA A 72 -2.83 33.02 11.08
C ALA A 72 -1.92 33.56 12.19
N LEU A 73 -0.86 32.84 12.58
CA LEU A 73 0.08 33.24 13.61
C LEU A 73 0.93 34.45 13.20
N LEU A 74 1.31 34.51 11.92
CA LEU A 74 2.15 35.58 11.38
C LEU A 74 1.37 36.80 10.91
N GLY A 75 0.04 36.71 10.80
CA GLY A 75 -0.80 37.78 10.31
C GLY A 75 -0.60 38.10 8.83
N VAL A 76 -0.16 37.13 8.02
CA VAL A 76 0.18 37.32 6.60
C VAL A 76 -0.69 36.47 5.69
N ASN A 77 -0.70 36.82 4.40
CA ASN A 77 -1.48 36.06 3.41
C ASN A 77 -0.98 34.61 3.31
N ARG A 78 -1.91 33.65 3.37
CA ARG A 78 -1.61 32.22 3.26
C ARG A 78 -0.84 31.85 2.00
N LYS A 79 -1.14 32.49 0.84
CA LYS A 79 -0.43 32.19 -0.40
C LYS A 79 1.05 32.60 -0.34
N ALA A 80 1.37 33.70 0.36
CA ALA A 80 2.75 34.12 0.59
C ALA A 80 3.48 33.08 1.47
N VAL A 81 2.87 32.66 2.58
CA VAL A 81 3.45 31.60 3.43
C VAL A 81 3.67 30.30 2.65
N GLN A 82 2.68 29.89 1.85
CA GLN A 82 2.79 28.68 1.05
C GLN A 82 3.92 28.73 0.02
N ARG A 83 4.11 29.88 -0.64
CA ARG A 83 5.23 30.14 -1.56
C ARG A 83 6.55 30.03 -0.83
N HIS A 84 6.71 30.72 0.31
CA HIS A 84 7.95 30.70 1.08
C HIS A 84 8.29 29.32 1.64
N MET A 85 7.31 28.58 2.16
CA MET A 85 7.50 27.18 2.56
C MET A 85 8.01 26.33 1.41
N GLN A 86 7.45 26.52 0.21
CA GLN A 86 7.89 25.78 -0.99
C GLN A 86 9.31 26.17 -1.42
N GLU A 87 9.66 27.47 -1.40
CA GLU A 87 11.00 27.98 -1.70
C GLU A 87 12.05 27.45 -0.69
N MET A 88 11.67 27.30 0.57
CA MET A 88 12.51 26.78 1.64
C MET A 88 12.56 25.24 1.66
N GLY A 89 11.77 24.56 0.84
CA GLY A 89 11.69 23.08 0.80
C GLY A 89 11.06 22.45 2.04
N ILE A 90 10.26 23.20 2.82
CA ILE A 90 9.61 22.72 4.04
C ILE A 90 8.14 22.45 3.84
N ALA A 91 7.66 21.39 4.47
CA ALA A 91 6.26 20.99 4.47
C ALA A 91 5.83 20.50 5.85
N ALA A 92 4.58 20.78 6.24
CA ALA A 92 4.09 20.31 7.53
C ALA A 92 4.21 18.78 7.63
N ILE A 93 4.73 18.30 8.76
CA ILE A 93 4.71 16.87 9.08
C ILE A 93 3.25 16.48 9.37
N CYS A 94 2.69 15.71 8.48
CA CYS A 94 1.34 15.14 8.63
C CYS A 94 1.39 13.64 8.31
N PRO A 95 0.41 12.86 8.80
CA PRO A 95 0.27 11.49 8.38
C PRO A 95 0.28 11.40 6.85
N GLY A 96 1.10 10.51 6.32
CA GLY A 96 1.18 10.24 4.89
C GLY A 96 -0.16 9.78 4.31
N PRO A 97 -0.26 9.60 3.00
CA PRO A 97 -1.46 9.04 2.37
C PRO A 97 -1.76 7.67 2.97
N ASN A 98 -3.04 7.39 3.15
CA ASN A 98 -3.48 6.07 3.62
C ASN A 98 -3.20 5.05 2.51
N LEU A 99 -2.14 4.27 2.65
CA LEU A 99 -1.69 3.27 1.67
C LEU A 99 -2.68 2.10 1.51
N SER A 100 -3.56 1.90 2.49
CA SER A 100 -4.63 0.90 2.41
C SER A 100 -5.81 1.33 1.54
N ARG A 101 -5.88 2.60 1.09
CA ARG A 101 -6.94 3.02 0.17
C ARG A 101 -6.65 2.51 -1.23
N ARG A 102 -7.62 1.77 -1.78
CA ARG A 102 -7.56 1.33 -3.17
C ARG A 102 -7.43 2.51 -4.14
N ASN A 103 -6.76 2.29 -5.26
CA ASN A 103 -6.83 3.20 -6.39
C ASN A 103 -8.23 3.09 -7.05
N ILE A 104 -8.94 4.21 -7.17
CA ILE A 104 -10.30 4.25 -7.73
C ILE A 104 -10.32 3.77 -9.20
N ALA A 105 -9.21 3.91 -9.93
CA ALA A 105 -9.07 3.42 -11.29
C ALA A 105 -8.95 1.88 -11.38
N HIS A 106 -8.65 1.19 -10.27
CA HIS A 106 -8.55 -0.25 -10.26
C HIS A 106 -9.94 -0.90 -10.31
N ARG A 107 -10.06 -1.96 -11.10
CA ARG A 107 -11.29 -2.75 -11.24
C ARG A 107 -11.64 -3.43 -9.92
N VAL A 108 -12.90 -3.35 -9.52
CA VAL A 108 -13.50 -4.15 -8.44
C VAL A 108 -14.26 -5.30 -9.06
N PHE A 109 -14.05 -6.49 -8.54
CA PHE A 109 -14.74 -7.69 -8.98
C PHE A 109 -16.01 -7.91 -8.15
N PRO A 110 -17.06 -8.55 -8.71
CA PRO A 110 -18.28 -8.82 -7.97
C PRO A 110 -18.07 -9.83 -6.85
N TYR A 111 -18.91 -9.77 -5.82
CA TYR A 111 -18.96 -10.78 -4.77
C TYR A 111 -19.71 -12.03 -5.28
N LEU A 112 -19.01 -13.15 -5.36
CA LEU A 112 -19.51 -14.39 -5.97
C LEU A 112 -20.07 -15.39 -4.95
N LEU A 113 -19.92 -15.13 -3.64
CA LEU A 113 -20.18 -16.14 -2.60
C LEU A 113 -21.58 -16.05 -1.98
N ARG A 114 -22.45 -15.16 -2.50
CA ARG A 114 -23.81 -15.03 -1.95
C ARG A 114 -24.62 -16.29 -2.20
N GLY A 115 -24.99 -16.99 -1.13
CA GLY A 115 -25.76 -18.23 -1.22
C GLY A 115 -24.98 -19.43 -1.75
N LEU A 116 -23.65 -19.29 -1.90
CA LEU A 116 -22.78 -20.40 -2.30
C LEU A 116 -22.49 -21.28 -1.09
N GLU A 117 -22.81 -22.57 -1.19
CA GLU A 117 -22.36 -23.59 -0.26
C GLU A 117 -20.96 -24.08 -0.65
N VAL A 118 -20.02 -24.02 0.29
CA VAL A 118 -18.64 -24.50 0.08
C VAL A 118 -18.61 -26.01 0.36
N THR A 119 -18.44 -26.82 -0.68
CA THR A 119 -18.70 -28.27 -0.62
C THR A 119 -17.44 -29.14 -0.58
N HIS A 120 -16.27 -28.63 -0.95
CA HIS A 120 -15.02 -29.41 -1.04
C HIS A 120 -13.77 -28.53 -0.85
N PRO A 121 -12.62 -29.11 -0.54
CA PRO A 121 -11.35 -28.38 -0.53
C PRO A 121 -11.07 -27.70 -1.86
N ASN A 122 -10.46 -26.50 -1.81
CA ASN A 122 -10.16 -25.66 -2.98
C ASN A 122 -11.39 -25.17 -3.78
N HIS A 123 -12.60 -25.25 -3.21
CA HIS A 123 -13.75 -24.57 -3.80
C HIS A 123 -13.63 -23.06 -3.64
N VAL A 124 -13.37 -22.58 -2.42
CA VAL A 124 -13.20 -21.14 -2.13
C VAL A 124 -11.97 -20.95 -1.24
N TRP A 125 -11.07 -20.08 -1.66
CA TRP A 125 -10.01 -19.56 -0.81
C TRP A 125 -10.34 -18.15 -0.34
N GLY A 126 -10.01 -17.84 0.91
CA GLY A 126 -10.01 -16.48 1.43
C GLY A 126 -8.59 -15.99 1.63
N ILE A 127 -8.33 -14.75 1.24
CA ILE A 127 -7.06 -14.07 1.46
C ILE A 127 -7.31 -12.75 2.19
N ASP A 128 -6.45 -12.41 3.14
CA ASP A 128 -6.48 -11.14 3.85
C ASP A 128 -5.11 -10.81 4.44
N ILE A 129 -4.93 -9.54 4.82
CA ILE A 129 -3.70 -9.03 5.44
C ILE A 129 -4.02 -8.56 6.86
N THR A 130 -3.16 -8.94 7.81
CA THR A 130 -3.25 -8.44 9.18
C THR A 130 -1.92 -7.89 9.68
N TYR A 131 -1.99 -7.08 10.74
CA TYR A 131 -0.83 -6.54 11.43
C TYR A 131 -0.38 -7.48 12.55
N ILE A 132 0.90 -7.77 12.61
CA ILE A 132 1.55 -8.51 13.69
C ILE A 132 2.39 -7.54 14.49
N ARG A 133 2.05 -7.39 15.77
CA ARG A 133 2.78 -6.51 16.68
C ARG A 133 4.11 -7.12 17.06
N LEU A 134 5.16 -6.30 17.02
CA LEU A 134 6.45 -6.56 17.66
C LEU A 134 6.61 -5.64 18.87
N ARG A 135 7.61 -5.89 19.73
CA ARG A 135 7.99 -4.94 20.79
C ARG A 135 8.29 -3.55 20.25
N HIS A 136 8.94 -3.50 19.09
CA HIS A 136 9.27 -2.25 18.41
C HIS A 136 8.82 -2.31 16.95
N GLY A 137 7.59 -1.88 16.69
CA GLY A 137 7.03 -1.82 15.33
C GLY A 137 6.01 -2.90 15.00
N TRP A 138 5.83 -3.11 13.70
CA TRP A 138 4.80 -3.97 13.15
C TRP A 138 5.33 -4.72 11.93
N LEU A 139 4.78 -5.90 11.72
CA LEU A 139 4.90 -6.67 10.48
C LEU A 139 3.51 -6.82 9.84
N TYR A 140 3.51 -7.13 8.59
CA TYR A 140 2.31 -7.44 7.81
C TYR A 140 2.31 -8.91 7.47
N LEU A 141 1.23 -9.59 7.81
CA LEU A 141 1.02 -11.00 7.56
C LEU A 141 -0.13 -11.16 6.58
N VAL A 142 0.12 -11.79 5.45
CA VAL A 142 -0.91 -12.30 4.55
C VAL A 142 -1.05 -13.79 4.71
N ALA A 143 -2.27 -14.33 4.66
CA ALA A 143 -2.50 -15.76 4.61
C ALA A 143 -3.64 -16.10 3.66
N ILE A 144 -3.54 -17.29 3.07
CA ILE A 144 -4.55 -17.89 2.20
C ILE A 144 -5.12 -19.11 2.90
N LEU A 145 -6.42 -19.05 3.13
CA LEU A 145 -7.17 -20.03 3.87
C LEU A 145 -8.19 -20.75 2.96
N ASP A 146 -8.19 -22.07 2.97
CA ASP A 146 -9.27 -22.84 2.35
C ASP A 146 -10.53 -22.78 3.22
N TRP A 147 -11.65 -22.34 2.65
CA TRP A 147 -12.88 -22.13 3.40
C TRP A 147 -13.59 -23.44 3.80
N TYR A 148 -13.37 -24.51 3.07
CA TYR A 148 -13.96 -25.81 3.42
C TYR A 148 -13.29 -26.42 4.64
N SER A 149 -11.98 -26.60 4.55
CA SER A 149 -11.17 -27.31 5.54
C SER A 149 -10.58 -26.43 6.65
N ARG A 150 -10.60 -25.08 6.47
CA ARG A 150 -9.87 -24.12 7.33
C ARG A 150 -8.33 -24.27 7.26
N TYR A 151 -7.82 -25.02 6.31
CA TYR A 151 -6.39 -25.21 6.11
C TYR A 151 -5.74 -23.94 5.60
N VAL A 152 -4.66 -23.50 6.24
CA VAL A 152 -3.82 -22.39 5.76
C VAL A 152 -2.88 -22.93 4.69
N ILE A 153 -3.13 -22.59 3.44
CA ILE A 153 -2.41 -23.13 2.27
C ILE A 153 -1.03 -22.49 2.15
N SER A 154 -0.99 -21.18 2.32
CA SER A 154 0.26 -20.40 2.32
C SER A 154 0.11 -19.14 3.16
N TRP A 155 1.25 -18.56 3.51
CA TRP A 155 1.34 -17.27 4.18
C TRP A 155 2.68 -16.61 3.89
N ALA A 156 2.73 -15.28 3.99
CA ALA A 156 3.96 -14.51 3.90
C ALA A 156 3.95 -13.38 4.92
N LEU A 157 5.16 -12.99 5.35
CA LEU A 157 5.39 -11.96 6.37
C LEU A 157 6.38 -10.94 5.84
N ASP A 158 6.03 -9.64 5.90
CA ASP A 158 6.89 -8.56 5.47
C ASP A 158 6.88 -7.38 6.45
N GLN A 159 7.89 -6.51 6.37
CA GLN A 159 8.00 -5.27 7.14
C GLN A 159 7.32 -4.09 6.43
N THR A 160 6.99 -4.25 5.17
CA THR A 160 6.35 -3.24 4.31
C THR A 160 5.02 -3.72 3.78
N LEU A 161 4.14 -2.78 3.43
CA LEU A 161 2.91 -3.06 2.69
C LEU A 161 3.15 -3.01 1.17
N ALA A 162 4.28 -3.54 0.68
CA ALA A 162 4.50 -3.72 -0.74
C ALA A 162 3.63 -4.87 -1.28
N ILE A 163 3.34 -4.87 -2.58
CA ILE A 163 2.49 -5.92 -3.18
C ILE A 163 3.20 -7.29 -3.23
N ASP A 164 4.54 -7.27 -3.22
CA ASP A 164 5.37 -8.44 -3.50
C ASP A 164 5.11 -9.63 -2.56
N PHE A 165 4.96 -9.38 -1.24
CA PHE A 165 4.69 -10.46 -0.29
C PHE A 165 3.30 -11.09 -0.47
N VAL A 166 2.33 -10.34 -1.01
CA VAL A 166 1.01 -10.88 -1.37
C VAL A 166 1.13 -11.77 -2.59
N LEU A 167 1.87 -11.33 -3.62
CA LEU A 167 2.11 -12.13 -4.83
C LEU A 167 2.92 -13.40 -4.52
N GLU A 168 3.89 -13.31 -3.61
CA GLU A 168 4.64 -14.47 -3.11
C GLU A 168 3.71 -15.50 -2.48
N ALA A 169 2.85 -15.07 -1.54
CA ALA A 169 1.91 -15.96 -0.88
C ALA A 169 0.94 -16.62 -1.88
N VAL A 170 0.39 -15.85 -2.83
CA VAL A 170 -0.50 -16.38 -3.88
C VAL A 170 0.24 -17.36 -4.79
N GLY A 171 1.47 -17.04 -5.21
CA GLY A 171 2.28 -17.94 -6.03
C GLY A 171 2.58 -19.27 -5.32
N GLN A 172 2.93 -19.22 -4.03
CA GLN A 172 3.14 -20.41 -3.22
C GLN A 172 1.85 -21.25 -3.10
N ALA A 173 0.70 -20.60 -2.87
CA ALA A 173 -0.59 -21.30 -2.78
C ALA A 173 -0.97 -21.97 -4.10
N LEU A 174 -0.82 -21.27 -5.22
CA LEU A 174 -1.13 -21.80 -6.56
C LEU A 174 -0.20 -22.94 -6.99
N ALA A 175 1.01 -23.01 -6.42
CA ALA A 175 1.91 -24.15 -6.61
C ALA A 175 1.43 -25.42 -5.87
N VAL A 176 0.62 -25.26 -4.81
CA VAL A 176 0.04 -26.40 -4.06
C VAL A 176 -1.25 -26.89 -4.70
N ALA A 177 -2.17 -25.96 -5.00
CA ALA A 177 -3.47 -26.28 -5.58
C ALA A 177 -4.05 -25.05 -6.30
N ARG A 178 -5.17 -25.24 -7.00
CA ARG A 178 -5.91 -24.16 -7.67
C ARG A 178 -7.34 -24.11 -7.14
N PRO A 179 -7.82 -22.98 -6.59
CA PRO A 179 -9.20 -22.86 -6.15
C PRO A 179 -10.13 -22.54 -7.34
N THR A 180 -11.41 -22.77 -7.17
CA THR A 180 -12.42 -22.27 -8.09
C THR A 180 -12.59 -20.75 -7.94
N ILE A 181 -12.66 -20.26 -6.67
CA ILE A 181 -12.87 -18.85 -6.34
C ILE A 181 -11.83 -18.44 -5.31
N CYS A 182 -11.23 -17.24 -5.49
CA CYS A 182 -10.42 -16.57 -4.47
C CYS A 182 -11.13 -15.28 -4.04
N ASN A 183 -11.47 -15.18 -2.75
CA ASN A 183 -12.18 -14.07 -2.15
C ASN A 183 -11.24 -13.19 -1.32
N SER A 184 -11.35 -11.88 -1.48
CA SER A 184 -10.59 -10.88 -0.74
C SER A 184 -11.46 -9.65 -0.41
N ASP A 185 -10.95 -8.75 0.41
CA ASP A 185 -11.52 -7.41 0.53
C ASP A 185 -11.21 -6.54 -0.71
N GLN A 186 -11.67 -5.28 -0.69
CA GLN A 186 -11.38 -4.29 -1.73
C GLN A 186 -10.13 -3.45 -1.43
N GLY A 187 -9.18 -3.97 -0.67
CA GLY A 187 -7.92 -3.29 -0.35
C GLY A 187 -7.07 -2.98 -1.59
N SER A 188 -6.10 -2.08 -1.42
CA SER A 188 -5.23 -1.64 -2.52
C SER A 188 -4.43 -2.79 -3.14
N HIS A 189 -4.03 -3.77 -2.35
CA HIS A 189 -3.28 -4.95 -2.79
C HIS A 189 -4.15 -5.86 -3.66
N PHE A 190 -5.38 -6.12 -3.21
CA PHE A 190 -6.28 -7.08 -3.86
C PHE A 190 -6.99 -6.49 -5.09
N THR A 191 -7.07 -5.17 -5.20
CA THR A 191 -7.54 -4.49 -6.42
C THR A 191 -6.42 -4.19 -7.41
N SER A 192 -5.17 -4.51 -7.09
CA SER A 192 -4.03 -4.27 -7.98
C SER A 192 -4.10 -5.14 -9.23
N PRO A 193 -3.65 -4.61 -10.39
CA PRO A 193 -3.58 -5.40 -11.62
C PRO A 193 -2.70 -6.64 -11.49
N GLN A 194 -1.59 -6.55 -10.74
CA GLN A 194 -0.67 -7.68 -10.55
C GLN A 194 -1.35 -8.86 -9.87
N TYR A 195 -2.08 -8.61 -8.77
CA TYR A 195 -2.80 -9.64 -8.04
C TYR A 195 -3.94 -10.25 -8.89
N THR A 196 -4.77 -9.40 -9.49
CA THR A 196 -5.93 -9.87 -10.27
C THR A 196 -5.52 -10.61 -11.54
N GLN A 197 -4.44 -10.20 -12.21
CA GLN A 197 -3.87 -10.89 -13.36
C GLN A 197 -3.30 -12.26 -12.98
N LEU A 198 -2.58 -12.36 -11.85
CA LEU A 198 -2.01 -13.62 -11.38
C LEU A 198 -3.12 -14.68 -11.17
N LEU A 199 -4.22 -14.30 -10.53
CA LEU A 199 -5.37 -15.20 -10.35
C LEU A 199 -6.07 -15.54 -11.66
N THR A 200 -6.29 -14.54 -12.53
CA THR A 200 -6.96 -14.75 -13.82
C THR A 200 -6.15 -15.64 -14.76
N GLN A 201 -4.81 -15.49 -14.78
CA GLN A 201 -3.92 -16.36 -15.54
C GLN A 201 -3.94 -17.81 -15.05
N ALA A 202 -4.17 -18.01 -13.75
CA ALA A 202 -4.39 -19.32 -13.16
C ALA A 202 -5.83 -19.82 -13.31
N GLU A 203 -6.68 -19.12 -14.08
CA GLU A 203 -8.10 -19.44 -14.29
C GLU A 203 -8.93 -19.48 -13.00
N VAL A 204 -8.56 -18.70 -12.00
CA VAL A 204 -9.26 -18.55 -10.73
C VAL A 204 -10.25 -17.39 -10.82
N LEU A 205 -11.48 -17.61 -10.39
CA LEU A 205 -12.49 -16.56 -10.32
C LEU A 205 -12.19 -15.63 -9.14
N VAL A 206 -12.05 -14.34 -9.44
CA VAL A 206 -11.81 -13.32 -8.41
C VAL A 206 -13.15 -12.86 -7.83
N SER A 207 -13.28 -12.93 -6.52
CA SER A 207 -14.40 -12.42 -5.74
C SER A 207 -13.92 -11.35 -4.77
N MET A 208 -14.69 -10.28 -4.59
CA MET A 208 -14.36 -9.21 -3.63
C MET A 208 -15.55 -8.91 -2.74
N ASP A 209 -15.28 -8.78 -1.43
CA ASP A 209 -16.28 -8.46 -0.43
C ASP A 209 -17.00 -7.15 -0.74
N GLY A 210 -18.27 -7.07 -0.39
CA GLY A 210 -19.02 -5.84 -0.47
C GLY A 210 -18.49 -4.80 0.53
N LYS A 211 -18.55 -3.52 0.15
CA LYS A 211 -18.13 -2.43 1.03
C LYS A 211 -18.91 -2.48 2.35
N ASN A 212 -18.23 -2.50 3.50
CA ASN A 212 -18.78 -2.58 4.86
C ASN A 212 -19.52 -3.90 5.19
N ARG A 213 -19.13 -5.01 4.60
CA ARG A 213 -19.68 -6.34 4.91
C ARG A 213 -18.62 -7.23 5.58
N ALA A 214 -18.44 -7.04 6.87
CA ALA A 214 -17.48 -7.82 7.67
C ALA A 214 -17.77 -9.35 7.67
N LEU A 215 -19.00 -9.75 7.43
CA LEU A 215 -19.38 -11.17 7.40
C LEU A 215 -18.91 -11.92 6.14
N ASP A 216 -18.53 -11.18 5.09
CA ASP A 216 -18.15 -11.78 3.82
C ASP A 216 -16.76 -12.46 3.88
N ASN A 217 -15.92 -12.19 4.89
CA ASN A 217 -14.61 -12.83 5.12
C ASN A 217 -14.42 -13.36 6.56
N VAL A 218 -15.50 -13.79 7.18
CA VAL A 218 -15.53 -14.21 8.60
C VAL A 218 -14.52 -15.31 8.94
N PHE A 219 -14.18 -16.19 8.00
CA PHE A 219 -13.25 -17.29 8.25
C PHE A 219 -11.81 -16.81 8.39
N THR A 220 -11.39 -15.84 7.57
CA THR A 220 -10.06 -15.23 7.66
C THR A 220 -9.95 -14.33 8.89
N GLU A 221 -11.00 -13.57 9.22
CA GLU A 221 -11.05 -12.79 10.46
C GLU A 221 -10.94 -13.71 11.70
N ARG A 222 -11.57 -14.87 11.66
CA ARG A 222 -11.47 -15.87 12.73
C ARG A 222 -10.06 -16.46 12.82
N LEU A 223 -9.39 -16.68 11.71
CA LEU A 223 -7.98 -17.09 11.68
C LEU A 223 -7.10 -16.05 12.40
N TRP A 224 -7.28 -14.76 12.08
CA TRP A 224 -6.52 -13.69 12.72
C TRP A 224 -6.69 -13.64 14.22
N ARG A 225 -7.90 -13.87 14.70
CA ARG A 225 -8.14 -13.98 16.14
C ARG A 225 -7.31 -15.12 16.73
N SER A 226 -7.34 -16.29 16.12
CA SER A 226 -6.57 -17.46 16.62
C SER A 226 -5.07 -17.17 16.60
N VAL A 227 -4.50 -16.67 15.49
CA VAL A 227 -3.09 -16.32 15.36
C VAL A 227 -2.66 -15.32 16.45
N LYS A 228 -3.47 -14.27 16.67
CA LYS A 228 -3.11 -13.21 17.62
C LYS A 228 -3.17 -13.70 19.07
N TYR A 229 -4.26 -14.37 19.45
CA TYR A 229 -4.47 -14.75 20.86
C TYR A 229 -3.72 -16.03 21.26
N GLU A 230 -3.51 -16.95 20.34
CA GLU A 230 -2.87 -18.22 20.63
C GLU A 230 -1.35 -18.19 20.38
N ASN A 231 -0.84 -17.19 19.67
CA ASN A 231 0.59 -17.09 19.34
C ASN A 231 1.18 -15.71 19.60
N VAL A 232 0.75 -14.67 18.87
CA VAL A 232 1.44 -13.36 18.86
C VAL A 232 1.46 -12.70 20.22
N TYR A 233 0.32 -12.64 20.92
CA TYR A 233 0.21 -12.00 22.23
C TYR A 233 0.89 -12.79 23.36
N LEU A 234 1.09 -14.08 23.16
CA LEU A 234 1.79 -14.92 24.14
C LEU A 234 3.31 -14.85 24.01
N ASN A 235 3.82 -14.62 22.79
CA ASN A 235 5.27 -14.65 22.55
C ASN A 235 5.95 -13.29 22.58
N ASP A 236 5.20 -12.17 22.42
CA ASP A 236 5.71 -10.80 22.43
C ASP A 236 7.03 -10.64 21.65
N TYR A 237 7.02 -11.00 20.38
CA TYR A 237 8.19 -11.04 19.51
C TYR A 237 8.99 -9.74 19.48
N ALA A 238 10.32 -9.83 19.69
CA ALA A 238 11.20 -8.70 19.64
C ALA A 238 11.66 -8.38 18.20
N THR A 239 11.84 -9.39 17.37
CA THR A 239 12.40 -9.24 16.02
C THR A 239 11.53 -9.88 14.93
N PRO A 240 11.66 -9.41 13.66
CA PRO A 240 11.00 -10.05 12.52
C PRO A 240 11.36 -11.53 12.33
N ARG A 241 12.60 -11.90 12.65
CA ARG A 241 13.06 -13.29 12.56
C ARG A 241 12.36 -14.19 13.58
N GLU A 242 12.24 -13.75 14.83
CA GLU A 242 11.51 -14.47 15.87
C GLU A 242 10.04 -14.64 15.49
N ALA A 243 9.38 -13.57 15.01
CA ALA A 243 8.00 -13.63 14.57
C ALA A 243 7.81 -14.62 13.41
N ARG A 244 8.72 -14.64 12.43
CA ARG A 244 8.68 -15.59 11.31
C ARG A 244 8.78 -17.04 11.77
N LEU A 245 9.72 -17.34 12.65
CA LEU A 245 9.91 -18.69 13.19
C LEU A 245 8.71 -19.12 14.05
N GLY A 246 8.23 -18.24 14.93
CA GLY A 246 7.08 -18.53 15.78
C GLY A 246 5.78 -18.72 15.00
N LEU A 247 5.54 -17.90 13.96
CA LEU A 247 4.38 -18.04 13.08
C LEU A 247 4.48 -19.32 12.23
N ALA A 248 5.67 -19.68 11.75
CA ALA A 248 5.85 -20.94 11.02
C ALA A 248 5.48 -22.15 11.88
N GLY A 249 5.98 -22.19 13.11
CA GLY A 249 5.60 -23.25 14.06
C GLY A 249 4.11 -23.23 14.40
N TYR A 250 3.53 -22.04 14.54
CA TYR A 250 2.09 -21.90 14.83
C TYR A 250 1.22 -22.38 13.66
N PHE A 251 1.52 -22.03 12.40
CA PHE A 251 0.73 -22.49 11.26
C PHE A 251 0.87 -23.98 11.02
N ASP A 252 2.04 -24.56 11.30
CA ASP A 252 2.17 -26.03 11.31
C ASP A 252 1.27 -26.67 12.37
N PHE A 253 1.32 -26.18 13.61
CA PHE A 253 0.41 -26.63 14.69
C PHE A 253 -1.06 -26.41 14.31
N TYR A 254 -1.43 -25.23 13.79
CA TYR A 254 -2.80 -24.91 13.40
C TYR A 254 -3.33 -25.87 12.35
N ASN A 255 -2.54 -26.18 11.35
CA ASN A 255 -2.95 -27.07 10.27
C ASN A 255 -3.01 -28.54 10.68
N HIS A 256 -2.05 -29.03 11.45
CA HIS A 256 -1.87 -30.47 11.64
C HIS A 256 -2.32 -30.98 13.02
N GLN A 257 -2.39 -30.12 14.02
CA GLN A 257 -2.62 -30.57 15.40
C GLN A 257 -3.79 -29.84 16.08
N ARG A 258 -4.07 -28.59 15.74
CA ARG A 258 -5.09 -27.79 16.42
C ARG A 258 -6.49 -28.34 16.15
N PRO A 259 -7.27 -28.72 17.19
CA PRO A 259 -8.67 -29.11 17.01
C PRO A 259 -9.53 -27.92 16.55
N HIS A 260 -10.33 -28.10 15.52
CA HIS A 260 -11.21 -27.06 15.01
C HIS A 260 -12.67 -27.40 15.24
N GLN A 261 -13.39 -26.60 16.04
CA GLN A 261 -14.76 -26.90 16.45
C GLN A 261 -15.71 -27.09 15.26
N SER A 262 -15.63 -26.24 14.22
CA SER A 262 -16.49 -26.35 13.04
C SER A 262 -16.16 -27.56 12.15
N LEU A 263 -15.07 -28.26 12.44
CA LEU A 263 -14.64 -29.47 11.73
C LEU A 263 -14.83 -30.73 12.62
N ALA A 264 -15.77 -30.71 13.55
CA ALA A 264 -15.96 -31.77 14.55
C ALA A 264 -14.66 -32.08 15.31
N TYR A 265 -13.91 -31.05 15.70
CA TYR A 265 -12.62 -31.09 16.38
C TYR A 265 -11.49 -31.79 15.60
N ARG A 266 -11.66 -32.03 14.31
CA ARG A 266 -10.57 -32.52 13.46
C ARG A 266 -9.59 -31.36 13.14
N PRO A 267 -8.27 -31.65 13.01
CA PRO A 267 -7.32 -30.70 12.48
C PRO A 267 -7.62 -30.33 11.01
N PRO A 268 -7.37 -29.08 10.56
CA PRO A 268 -7.60 -28.64 9.19
C PRO A 268 -6.99 -29.56 8.11
N ALA A 269 -5.76 -30.02 8.30
CA ALA A 269 -5.06 -30.89 7.36
C ALA A 269 -5.79 -32.22 7.15
N SER A 270 -6.37 -32.80 8.19
CA SER A 270 -7.12 -34.07 8.08
C SER A 270 -8.36 -33.92 7.20
N VAL A 271 -8.94 -32.72 7.13
CA VAL A 271 -10.10 -32.42 6.28
C VAL A 271 -9.65 -32.03 4.86
N TYR A 272 -8.58 -31.26 4.74
CA TYR A 272 -8.07 -30.80 3.44
C TYR A 272 -7.55 -31.96 2.59
N PHE A 273 -6.83 -32.90 3.20
CA PHE A 273 -6.27 -34.07 2.52
C PHE A 273 -7.16 -35.32 2.57
N SER A 274 -8.33 -35.26 3.25
CA SER A 274 -9.26 -36.39 3.19
C SER A 274 -9.73 -36.59 1.75
N ARG A 275 -9.39 -37.70 1.15
CA ARG A 275 -10.09 -38.19 -0.03
C ARG A 275 -11.45 -38.67 0.45
N GLU A 276 -12.45 -37.80 0.48
CA GLU A 276 -13.83 -38.35 0.51
C GLU A 276 -14.01 -39.08 -0.81
N ALA A 277 -14.19 -40.40 -0.67
CA ALA A 277 -14.62 -41.24 -1.78
C ALA A 277 -15.95 -40.64 -2.29
N VAL A 278 -15.93 -40.15 -3.52
CA VAL A 278 -17.12 -39.80 -4.29
C VAL A 278 -17.85 -41.08 -4.64
#